data_b95a289a04d9038f18a539684a747ff6
#
_entry.id   b95a289a04d9038f18a539684a747ff6
#
_cell.length_a   1.000
_cell.length_b   1.000
_cell.length_c   1.000
_cell.angle_alpha   90.00
_cell.angle_beta   90.00
_cell.angle_gamma   90.00
#
_symmetry.space_group_name_H-M   'P 1'
#
loop_
_entity.id
_entity.type
_entity.pdbx_description
1 polymer ?
#
loop_
_entity_poly.entity_id
_entity_poly.type
_entity_poly.pdbx_seq_one_letter_code
_entity_poly.pdbx_strand_id
1 'polypeptide(L)'
;MKVVLLAPTPPPVGGIAGWTVRMLKASLKNGWEVVVVDEKILGKRDMFDGRTRHNWLLEVKRCWNIWRDLNRALRDKEATVVHSCIPANTLPMLRELVCACITKLHRRKFIVHFRCTVPNLCKGRVANFVLKRLCNISDTVMSLNTQTSNYLAQITKTPIVLIPNFVNDGEIAESHPIRQTLKTVVYVGGLVETKGAKEIIKLAQENPDIEFRCVGTSDGAVVEYARSHNIQNLTVVGTKDRAGVKEELQNADAFLFLTFFDGEGFSNALTEAMAAGLPCVVTDWAANADMIDEGEGGYVVPVRDARAASEAVRKLASPELREQFSQHNIRKVKSQYVEKAVVDQYVDAYEACLRM
;
A
#
# COMPACT_ATOMS: atom_id res chain seq x y z
N MET A 1 23.63 6.82 11.05
CA MET A 1 22.89 5.58 11.47
C MET A 1 22.85 4.63 10.29
N LYS A 2 23.08 3.34 10.53
CA LYS A 2 23.06 2.31 9.48
C LYS A 2 21.96 1.28 9.76
N VAL A 3 21.06 1.13 8.80
CA VAL A 3 19.89 0.25 8.88
C VAL A 3 20.01 -0.88 7.85
N VAL A 4 19.81 -2.12 8.26
CA VAL A 4 19.66 -3.25 7.35
C VAL A 4 18.17 -3.42 7.03
N LEU A 5 17.80 -3.22 5.77
CA LEU A 5 16.43 -3.30 5.29
C LEU A 5 16.19 -4.67 4.64
N LEU A 6 15.33 -5.48 5.23
CA LEU A 6 14.82 -6.72 4.64
C LEU A 6 13.57 -6.36 3.82
N ALA A 7 13.71 -6.27 2.51
CA ALA A 7 12.60 -5.89 1.63
C ALA A 7 12.90 -6.29 0.17
N PRO A 8 11.87 -6.58 -0.64
CA PRO A 8 12.07 -6.87 -2.05
C PRO A 8 12.46 -5.60 -2.83
N THR A 9 13.34 -5.78 -3.82
CA THR A 9 13.68 -4.75 -4.82
C THR A 9 13.03 -5.07 -6.17
N PRO A 10 12.75 -4.06 -7.04
CA PRO A 10 12.32 -4.31 -8.42
C PRO A 10 13.40 -5.04 -9.24
N PRO A 11 13.06 -5.78 -10.32
CA PRO A 11 11.74 -6.24 -10.71
C PRO A 11 11.23 -7.44 -9.87
N PRO A 12 9.90 -7.71 -9.79
CA PRO A 12 8.80 -6.93 -10.36
C PRO A 12 8.48 -5.68 -9.54
N VAL A 13 7.87 -4.68 -10.17
CA VAL A 13 7.35 -3.50 -9.48
C VAL A 13 6.10 -3.90 -8.70
N GLY A 14 6.07 -3.61 -7.40
CA GLY A 14 4.95 -3.88 -6.51
C GLY A 14 4.94 -2.89 -5.36
N GLY A 15 3.90 -2.90 -4.53
CA GLY A 15 3.74 -1.94 -3.44
C GLY A 15 4.96 -1.84 -2.52
N ILE A 16 5.48 -2.98 -2.03
CA ILE A 16 6.66 -3.00 -1.14
C ILE A 16 7.93 -2.65 -1.92
N ALA A 17 8.14 -3.20 -3.13
CA ALA A 17 9.32 -2.90 -3.93
C ALA A 17 9.39 -1.42 -4.32
N GLY A 18 8.26 -0.81 -4.66
CA GLY A 18 8.17 0.63 -4.94
C GLY A 18 8.49 1.47 -3.70
N TRP A 19 7.98 1.08 -2.54
CA TRP A 19 8.31 1.71 -1.26
C TRP A 19 9.81 1.58 -0.94
N THR A 20 10.42 0.41 -1.15
CA THR A 20 11.85 0.19 -0.94
C THR A 20 12.70 1.19 -1.73
N VAL A 21 12.36 1.43 -2.99
CA VAL A 21 13.07 2.42 -3.84
C VAL A 21 12.90 3.85 -3.31
N ARG A 22 11.67 4.23 -2.87
CA ARG A 22 11.42 5.55 -2.25
C ARG A 22 12.25 5.70 -0.97
N MET A 23 12.25 4.68 -0.12
CA MET A 23 12.97 4.69 1.16
C MET A 23 14.48 4.81 0.99
N LEU A 24 15.06 4.12 0.00
CA LEU A 24 16.49 4.25 -0.33
C LEU A 24 16.85 5.67 -0.80
N LYS A 25 16.01 6.28 -1.63
CA LYS A 25 16.22 7.67 -2.08
C LYS A 25 16.13 8.66 -0.92
N ALA A 26 15.16 8.47 -0.03
CA ALA A 26 14.96 9.30 1.15
C ALA A 26 16.14 9.17 2.15
N SER A 27 16.66 7.95 2.37
CA SER A 27 17.79 7.71 3.27
C SER A 27 19.06 8.43 2.81
N LEU A 28 19.33 8.42 1.50
CA LEU A 28 20.48 9.12 0.93
C LEU A 28 20.42 10.64 1.16
N LYS A 29 19.21 11.22 1.11
CA LYS A 29 19.03 12.66 1.37
C LYS A 29 19.23 13.02 2.85
N ASN A 30 18.89 12.10 3.76
CA ASN A 30 18.97 12.32 5.20
C ASN A 30 20.29 11.86 5.84
N GLY A 31 21.27 11.43 5.04
CA GLY A 31 22.61 11.10 5.52
C GLY A 31 22.70 9.81 6.35
N TRP A 32 21.70 8.92 6.31
CA TRP A 32 21.77 7.59 6.92
C TRP A 32 21.96 6.51 5.86
N GLU A 33 22.69 5.48 6.26
CA GLU A 33 23.05 4.40 5.36
C GLU A 33 22.01 3.27 5.45
N VAL A 34 21.52 2.81 4.31
CA VAL A 34 20.63 1.64 4.22
C VAL A 34 21.30 0.54 3.39
N VAL A 35 21.47 -0.62 4.01
CA VAL A 35 21.90 -1.85 3.33
C VAL A 35 20.69 -2.72 3.08
N VAL A 36 20.40 -3.02 1.82
CA VAL A 36 19.25 -3.87 1.47
C VAL A 36 19.67 -5.33 1.38
N VAL A 37 18.97 -6.18 2.12
CA VAL A 37 18.95 -7.63 1.91
C VAL A 37 17.71 -7.93 1.08
N ASP A 38 17.91 -8.27 -0.19
CA ASP A 38 16.85 -8.40 -1.18
C ASP A 38 16.02 -9.65 -0.97
N GLU A 39 14.75 -9.45 -0.71
CA GLU A 39 13.76 -10.50 -0.48
C GLU A 39 12.94 -10.84 -1.72
N LYS A 40 13.37 -10.45 -2.91
CA LYS A 40 12.63 -10.73 -4.13
C LYS A 40 12.34 -12.21 -4.33
N ILE A 41 11.20 -12.51 -4.91
CA ILE A 41 10.78 -13.87 -5.26
C ILE A 41 11.66 -14.38 -6.41
N LEU A 42 12.19 -15.60 -6.26
CA LEU A 42 12.94 -16.27 -7.30
C LEU A 42 11.98 -16.96 -8.29
N GLY A 43 12.17 -16.73 -9.59
CA GLY A 43 11.32 -17.28 -10.65
C GLY A 43 10.26 -16.33 -11.20
N LYS A 44 9.41 -16.83 -12.12
CA LYS A 44 8.35 -16.03 -12.72
C LYS A 44 7.17 -15.89 -11.75
N ARG A 45 6.74 -14.65 -11.51
CA ARG A 45 5.51 -14.33 -10.80
C ARG A 45 4.42 -14.06 -11.82
N ASP A 46 3.28 -14.74 -11.66
CA ASP A 46 2.10 -14.40 -12.43
C ASP A 46 1.50 -13.10 -11.85
N MET A 47 1.46 -12.05 -12.67
CA MET A 47 1.09 -10.70 -12.20
C MET A 47 -0.43 -10.52 -12.07
N PHE A 48 -1.24 -11.45 -12.65
CA PHE A 48 -2.68 -11.27 -12.75
C PHE A 48 -3.46 -11.71 -11.51
N ASP A 49 -3.09 -12.80 -10.86
CA ASP A 49 -3.87 -13.31 -9.72
C ASP A 49 -3.09 -13.35 -8.40
N GLY A 50 -1.83 -12.90 -8.40
CA GLY A 50 -0.95 -12.95 -7.25
C GLY A 50 -0.51 -14.37 -6.85
N ARG A 51 -0.95 -15.39 -7.60
CA ARG A 51 -0.57 -16.78 -7.38
C ARG A 51 0.78 -17.03 -8.03
N THR A 52 1.82 -17.15 -7.23
CA THR A 52 3.09 -17.75 -7.67
C THR A 52 2.91 -19.27 -7.72
N ARG A 53 3.28 -19.90 -8.82
CA ARG A 53 3.56 -21.36 -8.78
C ARG A 53 4.68 -21.56 -7.77
N HIS A 54 4.31 -21.98 -6.56
CA HIS A 54 5.25 -22.23 -5.49
C HIS A 54 6.17 -23.38 -5.87
N ASN A 55 7.38 -23.03 -6.31
CA ASN A 55 8.47 -23.98 -6.33
C ASN A 55 9.15 -23.94 -4.95
N TRP A 56 8.84 -24.91 -4.09
CA TRP A 56 9.34 -24.94 -2.71
C TRP A 56 10.87 -24.96 -2.63
N LEU A 57 11.56 -25.55 -3.63
CA LEU A 57 13.03 -25.54 -3.70
C LEU A 57 13.57 -24.12 -3.89
N LEU A 58 12.93 -23.32 -4.72
CA LEU A 58 13.28 -21.90 -4.90
C LEU A 58 13.01 -21.09 -3.64
N GLU A 59 11.93 -21.39 -2.91
CA GLU A 59 11.63 -20.70 -1.64
C GLU A 59 12.65 -21.08 -0.55
N VAL A 60 13.06 -22.33 -0.43
CA VAL A 60 14.14 -22.75 0.50
C VAL A 60 15.45 -22.04 0.14
N LYS A 61 15.82 -22.01 -1.15
CA LYS A 61 17.02 -21.30 -1.63
C LYS A 61 16.93 -19.79 -1.33
N ARG A 62 15.75 -19.20 -1.51
CA ARG A 62 15.49 -17.81 -1.20
C ARG A 62 15.68 -17.51 0.29
N CYS A 63 15.06 -18.30 1.17
CA CYS A 63 15.22 -18.17 2.61
C CYS A 63 16.69 -18.28 3.03
N TRP A 64 17.41 -19.29 2.51
CA TRP A 64 18.84 -19.46 2.78
C TRP A 64 19.68 -18.26 2.34
N ASN A 65 19.43 -17.72 1.15
CA ASN A 65 20.13 -16.53 0.65
C ASN A 65 19.88 -15.32 1.58
N ILE A 66 18.61 -15.08 1.96
CA ILE A 66 18.24 -13.97 2.87
C ILE A 66 18.97 -14.10 4.21
N TRP A 67 18.93 -15.28 4.84
CA TRP A 67 19.60 -15.51 6.13
C TRP A 67 21.11 -15.35 6.05
N ARG A 68 21.73 -15.88 4.98
CA ARG A 68 23.18 -15.71 4.71
C ARG A 68 23.55 -14.25 4.53
N ASP A 69 22.80 -13.52 3.72
CA ASP A 69 23.10 -12.12 3.38
C ASP A 69 22.82 -11.20 4.55
N LEU A 70 21.76 -11.45 5.34
CA LEU A 70 21.53 -10.80 6.63
C LEU A 70 22.69 -11.03 7.60
N ASN A 71 23.09 -12.29 7.81
CA ASN A 71 24.22 -12.63 8.68
C ASN A 71 25.53 -11.94 8.24
N ARG A 72 25.74 -11.78 6.91
CA ARG A 72 26.88 -11.04 6.36
C ARG A 72 26.76 -9.53 6.65
N ALA A 73 25.61 -8.93 6.42
CA ALA A 73 25.38 -7.51 6.71
C ALA A 73 25.56 -7.15 8.18
N LEU A 74 25.16 -8.05 9.10
CA LEU A 74 25.29 -7.85 10.55
C LEU A 74 26.69 -8.06 11.10
N ARG A 75 27.68 -8.51 10.31
CA ARG A 75 29.10 -8.50 10.70
C ARG A 75 29.64 -7.09 10.78
N ASP A 76 29.04 -6.18 10.08
CA ASP A 76 29.30 -4.76 10.22
C ASP A 76 28.75 -4.24 11.56
N LYS A 77 29.67 -3.71 12.39
CA LYS A 77 29.33 -3.23 13.74
C LYS A 77 28.50 -1.95 13.71
N GLU A 78 28.50 -1.21 12.62
CA GLU A 78 27.70 0.01 12.43
C GLU A 78 26.23 -0.27 12.11
N ALA A 79 25.92 -1.47 11.60
CA ALA A 79 24.56 -1.91 11.38
C ALA A 79 23.85 -2.15 12.73
N THR A 80 22.99 -1.22 13.14
CA THR A 80 22.39 -1.20 14.49
C THR A 80 20.96 -1.68 14.51
N VAL A 81 20.21 -1.49 13.43
CA VAL A 81 18.78 -1.84 13.30
C VAL A 81 18.56 -2.69 12.07
N VAL A 82 17.77 -3.74 12.21
CA VAL A 82 17.20 -4.52 11.09
C VAL A 82 15.73 -4.16 10.98
N HIS A 83 15.29 -3.67 9.82
CA HIS A 83 13.91 -3.34 9.51
C HIS A 83 13.39 -4.31 8.44
N SER A 84 12.48 -5.18 8.84
CA SER A 84 11.87 -6.20 7.98
C SER A 84 10.49 -5.76 7.50
N CYS A 85 10.22 -5.83 6.18
CA CYS A 85 8.99 -5.43 5.54
C CYS A 85 8.25 -6.63 4.94
N ILE A 86 7.18 -7.08 5.59
CA ILE A 86 6.50 -8.33 5.22
C ILE A 86 4.97 -8.23 5.15
N PRO A 87 4.30 -9.10 4.38
CA PRO A 87 2.90 -9.42 4.57
C PRO A 87 2.71 -10.39 5.75
N ALA A 88 1.51 -10.42 6.35
CA ALA A 88 1.20 -11.29 7.50
C ALA A 88 0.79 -12.73 7.12
N ASN A 89 1.39 -13.29 6.07
CA ASN A 89 1.22 -14.70 5.71
C ASN A 89 2.17 -15.57 6.52
N THR A 90 1.79 -16.82 6.80
CA THR A 90 2.53 -17.73 7.68
C THR A 90 3.98 -17.96 7.23
N LEU A 91 4.24 -18.26 5.95
CA LEU A 91 5.59 -18.55 5.46
C LEU A 91 6.52 -17.32 5.54
N PRO A 92 6.15 -16.12 5.07
CA PRO A 92 6.94 -14.93 5.30
C PRO A 92 7.23 -14.68 6.79
N MET A 93 6.23 -14.81 7.67
CA MET A 93 6.44 -14.61 9.11
C MET A 93 7.41 -15.64 9.73
N LEU A 94 7.37 -16.91 9.30
CA LEU A 94 8.33 -17.93 9.74
C LEU A 94 9.76 -17.61 9.31
N ARG A 95 9.94 -17.16 8.07
CA ARG A 95 11.24 -16.69 7.56
C ARG A 95 11.78 -15.54 8.39
N GLU A 96 10.92 -14.56 8.69
CA GLU A 96 11.33 -13.39 9.49
C GLU A 96 11.57 -13.71 10.96
N LEU A 97 10.92 -14.73 11.49
CA LEU A 97 11.25 -15.21 12.86
C LEU A 97 12.70 -15.69 12.94
N VAL A 98 13.19 -16.38 11.89
CA VAL A 98 14.63 -16.76 11.80
C VAL A 98 15.51 -15.52 11.62
N CYS A 99 15.11 -14.53 10.79
CA CYS A 99 15.84 -13.27 10.64
C CYS A 99 15.94 -12.53 11.98
N ALA A 100 14.86 -12.50 12.76
CA ALA A 100 14.85 -11.91 14.10
C ALA A 100 15.83 -12.65 15.05
N CYS A 101 15.83 -13.99 15.05
CA CYS A 101 16.80 -14.77 15.83
C CYS A 101 18.24 -14.45 15.45
N ILE A 102 18.56 -14.42 14.14
CA ILE A 102 19.90 -14.04 13.64
C ILE A 102 20.26 -12.63 14.13
N THR A 103 19.35 -11.68 14.03
CA THR A 103 19.55 -10.29 14.49
C THR A 103 19.87 -10.24 15.98
N LYS A 104 19.11 -10.97 16.81
CA LYS A 104 19.34 -11.04 18.26
C LYS A 104 20.66 -11.70 18.63
N LEU A 105 21.11 -12.73 17.89
CA LEU A 105 22.45 -13.34 18.08
C LEU A 105 23.57 -12.33 17.83
N HIS A 106 23.40 -11.39 16.91
CA HIS A 106 24.32 -10.26 16.69
C HIS A 106 24.13 -9.11 17.68
N ARG A 107 23.19 -9.21 18.65
CA ARG A 107 22.86 -8.17 19.65
C ARG A 107 22.42 -6.86 18.98
N ARG A 108 21.63 -6.97 17.89
CA ARG A 108 21.05 -5.84 17.14
C ARG A 108 19.55 -5.75 17.39
N LYS A 109 18.99 -4.60 17.11
CA LYS A 109 17.55 -4.34 17.19
C LYS A 109 16.83 -4.86 15.96
N PHE A 110 15.67 -5.48 16.15
CA PHE A 110 14.83 -6.01 15.09
C PHE A 110 13.46 -5.35 15.09
N ILE A 111 13.10 -4.78 13.97
CA ILE A 111 11.79 -4.15 13.73
C ILE A 111 11.06 -4.96 12.66
N VAL A 112 9.85 -5.40 12.95
CA VAL A 112 8.97 -5.99 11.96
C VAL A 112 7.94 -4.96 11.51
N HIS A 113 7.83 -4.75 10.20
CA HIS A 113 6.88 -3.83 9.59
C HIS A 113 5.89 -4.61 8.72
N PHE A 114 4.65 -4.70 9.18
CA PHE A 114 3.59 -5.33 8.41
C PHE A 114 3.09 -4.39 7.32
N ARG A 115 3.28 -4.81 6.05
CA ARG A 115 2.93 -4.03 4.85
C ARG A 115 1.54 -4.38 4.31
N CYS A 116 0.65 -4.82 5.17
CA CYS A 116 -0.70 -5.27 4.88
C CYS A 116 -1.60 -5.03 6.09
N THR A 117 -2.89 -5.27 5.94
CA THR A 117 -3.83 -5.34 7.07
C THR A 117 -3.74 -6.74 7.68
N VAL A 118 -3.10 -6.82 8.85
CA VAL A 118 -2.75 -8.09 9.50
C VAL A 118 -3.96 -9.00 9.73
N PRO A 119 -5.10 -8.56 10.32
CA PRO A 119 -6.24 -9.43 10.57
C PRO A 119 -6.87 -10.02 9.29
N ASN A 120 -6.69 -9.37 8.13
CA ASN A 120 -7.21 -9.88 6.86
C ASN A 120 -6.41 -11.08 6.35
N LEU A 121 -5.09 -11.10 6.57
CA LEU A 121 -4.19 -12.15 6.06
C LEU A 121 -3.84 -13.21 7.10
N CYS A 122 -3.69 -12.84 8.37
CA CYS A 122 -3.27 -13.75 9.42
C CYS A 122 -4.45 -14.58 9.93
N LYS A 123 -4.79 -15.65 9.23
CA LYS A 123 -5.92 -16.53 9.55
C LYS A 123 -5.45 -17.89 10.06
N GLY A 124 -6.09 -18.37 11.13
CA GLY A 124 -5.84 -19.70 11.71
C GLY A 124 -4.82 -19.72 12.86
N ARG A 125 -4.86 -20.82 13.63
CA ARG A 125 -4.10 -20.96 14.89
C ARG A 125 -2.59 -20.88 14.71
N VAL A 126 -2.05 -21.51 13.64
CA VAL A 126 -0.61 -21.53 13.36
C VAL A 126 -0.11 -20.15 12.99
N ALA A 127 -0.83 -19.43 12.09
CA ALA A 127 -0.47 -18.07 11.68
C ALA A 127 -0.44 -17.13 12.89
N ASN A 128 -1.50 -17.18 13.74
CA ASN A 128 -1.57 -16.36 14.95
C ASN A 128 -0.47 -16.68 15.97
N PHE A 129 -0.10 -17.95 16.12
CA PHE A 129 1.02 -18.34 16.98
C PHE A 129 2.34 -17.75 16.47
N VAL A 130 2.62 -17.90 15.18
CA VAL A 130 3.84 -17.36 14.56
C VAL A 130 3.86 -15.83 14.63
N LEU A 131 2.74 -15.16 14.34
CA LEU A 131 2.59 -13.72 14.47
C LEU A 131 2.94 -13.25 15.89
N LYS A 132 2.35 -13.86 16.90
CA LYS A 132 2.62 -13.52 18.32
C LYS A 132 4.09 -13.71 18.67
N ARG A 133 4.73 -14.80 18.19
CA ARG A 133 6.16 -15.04 18.43
C ARG A 133 7.03 -13.99 17.74
N LEU A 134 6.72 -13.66 16.50
CA LEU A 134 7.46 -12.66 15.73
C LEU A 134 7.33 -11.27 16.36
N CYS A 135 6.12 -10.85 16.75
CA CYS A 135 5.94 -9.58 17.46
C CYS A 135 6.71 -9.53 18.79
N ASN A 136 6.66 -10.61 19.58
CA ASN A 136 7.30 -10.64 20.90
C ASN A 136 8.84 -10.70 20.85
N ILE A 137 9.46 -11.23 19.79
CA ILE A 137 10.92 -11.19 19.61
C ILE A 137 11.41 -9.87 19.04
N SER A 138 10.53 -9.10 18.37
CA SER A 138 10.83 -7.79 17.81
C SER A 138 10.97 -6.74 18.92
N ASP A 139 11.84 -5.75 18.72
CA ASP A 139 11.95 -4.60 19.63
C ASP A 139 10.86 -3.57 19.37
N THR A 140 10.40 -3.48 18.12
CA THR A 140 9.31 -2.60 17.71
C THR A 140 8.51 -3.28 16.59
N VAL A 141 7.21 -3.08 16.56
CA VAL A 141 6.33 -3.49 15.47
C VAL A 141 5.82 -2.24 14.76
N MET A 142 5.92 -2.21 13.44
CA MET A 142 5.35 -1.15 12.62
C MET A 142 4.12 -1.63 11.85
N SER A 143 3.14 -0.78 11.71
CA SER A 143 1.90 -1.04 10.98
C SER A 143 1.56 0.11 10.04
N LEU A 144 0.72 -0.15 9.03
CA LEU A 144 0.30 0.83 8.04
C LEU A 144 -1.07 1.44 8.33
N ASN A 145 -1.87 0.83 9.23
CA ASN A 145 -3.25 1.24 9.48
C ASN A 145 -3.68 0.96 10.91
N THR A 146 -4.69 1.70 11.34
CA THR A 146 -5.26 1.63 12.68
C THR A 146 -5.83 0.25 13.01
N GLN A 147 -6.47 -0.42 12.04
CA GLN A 147 -7.03 -1.77 12.23
C GLN A 147 -5.93 -2.77 12.62
N THR A 148 -4.78 -2.74 11.95
CA THR A 148 -3.61 -3.58 12.30
C THR A 148 -3.05 -3.21 13.66
N SER A 149 -2.86 -1.92 13.97
CA SER A 149 -2.34 -1.47 15.26
C SER A 149 -3.22 -1.97 16.42
N ASN A 150 -4.53 -1.79 16.32
CA ASN A 150 -5.50 -2.22 17.33
C ASN A 150 -5.51 -3.74 17.52
N TYR A 151 -5.44 -4.50 16.41
CA TYR A 151 -5.35 -5.96 16.48
C TYR A 151 -4.07 -6.44 17.17
N LEU A 152 -2.91 -5.86 16.81
CA LEU A 152 -1.63 -6.24 17.37
C LEU A 152 -1.50 -5.85 18.85
N ALA A 153 -2.08 -4.75 19.29
CA ALA A 153 -2.10 -4.33 20.69
C ALA A 153 -2.80 -5.34 21.62
N GLN A 154 -3.69 -6.18 21.07
CA GLN A 154 -4.36 -7.25 21.84
C GLN A 154 -3.48 -8.50 22.02
N ILE A 155 -2.42 -8.68 21.22
CA ILE A 155 -1.64 -9.93 21.16
C ILE A 155 -0.19 -9.78 21.58
N THR A 156 0.35 -8.56 21.64
CA THR A 156 1.71 -8.29 22.06
C THR A 156 1.81 -7.06 22.96
N LYS A 157 2.86 -7.02 23.80
CA LYS A 157 3.26 -5.83 24.59
C LYS A 157 4.40 -5.06 23.92
N THR A 158 4.93 -5.54 22.80
CA THR A 158 5.97 -4.85 22.04
C THR A 158 5.42 -3.50 21.54
N PRO A 159 6.19 -2.41 21.63
CA PRO A 159 5.78 -1.11 21.13
C PRO A 159 5.31 -1.19 19.66
N ILE A 160 4.16 -0.58 19.37
CA ILE A 160 3.56 -0.55 18.02
C ILE A 160 3.60 0.89 17.55
N VAL A 161 4.14 1.11 16.34
CA VAL A 161 4.20 2.42 15.71
C VAL A 161 3.44 2.35 14.39
N LEU A 162 2.47 3.25 14.20
CA LEU A 162 1.75 3.40 12.94
C LEU A 162 2.52 4.39 12.06
N ILE A 163 3.00 3.93 10.90
CA ILE A 163 3.72 4.76 9.92
C ILE A 163 3.12 4.52 8.54
N PRO A 164 2.53 5.54 7.91
CA PRO A 164 1.90 5.43 6.60
C PRO A 164 2.92 5.28 5.46
N ASN A 165 2.43 5.05 4.23
CA ASN A 165 3.22 5.27 3.03
C ASN A 165 3.34 6.77 2.75
N PHE A 166 4.24 7.14 1.84
CA PHE A 166 4.47 8.54 1.48
C PHE A 166 4.62 8.73 -0.03
N VAL A 167 4.40 9.95 -0.45
CA VAL A 167 4.70 10.48 -1.78
C VAL A 167 5.81 11.51 -1.69
N ASN A 168 6.51 11.76 -2.81
CA ASN A 168 7.53 12.82 -2.86
C ASN A 168 6.86 14.20 -3.00
N ASP A 169 7.52 15.25 -2.52
CA ASP A 169 7.02 16.63 -2.61
C ASP A 169 6.59 17.02 -4.04
N GLY A 170 7.38 16.67 -5.05
CA GLY A 170 7.10 16.96 -6.46
C GLY A 170 5.92 16.18 -7.08
N GLU A 171 5.36 15.23 -6.32
CA GLU A 171 4.16 14.47 -6.73
C GLU A 171 2.85 15.13 -6.23
N ILE A 172 2.94 16.12 -5.33
CA ILE A 172 1.77 16.79 -4.75
C ILE A 172 1.41 18.00 -5.61
N ALA A 173 0.15 18.06 -6.03
CA ALA A 173 -0.38 19.20 -6.77
C ALA A 173 -0.50 20.44 -5.87
N GLU A 174 -0.36 21.63 -6.46
CA GLU A 174 -0.70 22.88 -5.78
C GLU A 174 -2.23 23.07 -5.71
N SER A 175 -2.91 22.72 -6.81
CA SER A 175 -4.35 22.71 -6.96
C SER A 175 -4.76 21.67 -8.00
N HIS A 176 -6.03 21.29 -8.01
CA HIS A 176 -6.63 20.43 -9.04
C HIS A 176 -7.64 21.23 -9.85
N PRO A 177 -7.65 21.13 -11.21
CA PRO A 177 -8.63 21.84 -12.02
C PRO A 177 -10.04 21.27 -11.80
N ILE A 178 -10.97 22.12 -11.40
CA ILE A 178 -12.36 21.74 -11.15
C ILE A 178 -13.25 22.08 -12.36
N ARG A 179 -13.78 21.05 -13.03
CA ARG A 179 -14.74 21.22 -14.11
C ARG A 179 -16.14 21.53 -13.57
N GLN A 180 -16.99 22.16 -14.37
CA GLN A 180 -18.39 22.43 -13.95
C GLN A 180 -19.22 21.16 -13.80
N THR A 181 -18.94 20.14 -14.59
CA THR A 181 -19.65 18.84 -14.57
C THR A 181 -18.69 17.71 -14.21
N LEU A 182 -19.16 16.75 -13.42
CA LEU A 182 -18.49 15.47 -13.19
C LEU A 182 -18.54 14.63 -14.47
N LYS A 183 -17.42 14.44 -15.14
CA LYS A 183 -17.34 13.70 -16.41
C LYS A 183 -16.51 12.43 -16.32
N THR A 184 -15.44 12.45 -15.53
CA THR A 184 -14.46 11.38 -15.54
C THR A 184 -14.14 10.91 -14.11
N VAL A 185 -14.36 9.65 -13.87
CA VAL A 185 -13.96 8.97 -12.63
C VAL A 185 -12.84 7.99 -12.97
N VAL A 186 -11.69 8.10 -12.30
CA VAL A 186 -10.53 7.26 -12.56
C VAL A 186 -10.31 6.23 -11.45
N TYR A 187 -9.90 5.04 -11.85
CA TYR A 187 -9.39 3.96 -10.99
C TYR A 187 -7.95 3.64 -11.38
N VAL A 188 -7.06 3.42 -10.41
CA VAL A 188 -5.67 3.00 -10.66
C VAL A 188 -5.36 1.72 -9.89
N GLY A 189 -5.05 0.66 -10.60
CA GLY A 189 -4.71 -0.65 -10.03
C GLY A 189 -5.00 -1.82 -10.96
N GLY A 190 -4.74 -3.05 -10.51
CA GLY A 190 -5.17 -4.25 -11.24
C GLY A 190 -6.69 -4.39 -11.20
N LEU A 191 -7.32 -4.44 -12.36
CA LEU A 191 -8.78 -4.55 -12.49
C LEU A 191 -9.20 -6.01 -12.38
N VAL A 192 -9.33 -6.46 -11.13
CA VAL A 192 -9.75 -7.82 -10.76
C VAL A 192 -10.87 -7.77 -9.73
N GLU A 193 -11.55 -8.88 -9.50
CA GLU A 193 -12.74 -8.94 -8.63
C GLU A 193 -12.48 -8.35 -7.24
N THR A 194 -11.39 -8.76 -6.56
CA THR A 194 -11.06 -8.30 -5.21
C THR A 194 -10.69 -6.81 -5.13
N LYS A 195 -10.49 -6.17 -6.27
CA LYS A 195 -10.24 -4.73 -6.40
C LYS A 195 -11.46 -3.93 -6.83
N GLY A 196 -12.65 -4.55 -6.80
CA GLY A 196 -13.92 -3.88 -7.08
C GLY A 196 -14.30 -3.83 -8.56
N ALA A 197 -13.74 -4.69 -9.42
CA ALA A 197 -14.04 -4.67 -10.86
C ALA A 197 -15.52 -4.82 -11.18
N LYS A 198 -16.26 -5.68 -10.46
CA LYS A 198 -17.70 -5.88 -10.63
C LYS A 198 -18.51 -4.64 -10.24
N GLU A 199 -18.11 -3.99 -9.17
CA GLU A 199 -18.71 -2.77 -8.67
C GLU A 199 -18.49 -1.63 -9.68
N ILE A 200 -17.28 -1.47 -10.20
CA ILE A 200 -16.96 -0.46 -11.24
C ILE A 200 -17.82 -0.66 -12.49
N ILE A 201 -18.00 -1.90 -12.95
CA ILE A 201 -18.88 -2.22 -14.08
C ILE A 201 -20.33 -1.76 -13.81
N LYS A 202 -20.87 -2.05 -12.62
CA LYS A 202 -22.22 -1.64 -12.24
C LYS A 202 -22.33 -0.11 -12.17
N LEU A 203 -21.33 0.58 -11.61
CA LEU A 203 -21.30 2.04 -11.60
C LEU A 203 -21.34 2.62 -13.01
N ALA A 204 -20.59 2.06 -13.95
CA ALA A 204 -20.61 2.49 -15.33
C ALA A 204 -22.00 2.31 -15.99
N GLN A 205 -22.68 1.18 -15.72
CA GLN A 205 -24.03 0.94 -16.20
C GLN A 205 -25.07 1.92 -15.62
N GLU A 206 -24.96 2.23 -14.30
CA GLU A 206 -25.90 3.11 -13.60
C GLU A 206 -25.63 4.61 -13.86
N ASN A 207 -24.46 4.97 -14.38
CA ASN A 207 -24.02 6.34 -14.61
C ASN A 207 -23.53 6.55 -16.05
N PRO A 208 -24.39 6.45 -17.05
CA PRO A 208 -23.99 6.48 -18.47
C PRO A 208 -23.43 7.85 -18.92
N ASP A 209 -23.64 8.90 -18.17
CA ASP A 209 -23.14 10.26 -18.38
C ASP A 209 -21.73 10.51 -17.80
N ILE A 210 -21.18 9.52 -17.08
CA ILE A 210 -19.83 9.57 -16.47
C ILE A 210 -18.93 8.55 -17.13
N GLU A 211 -17.74 8.94 -17.58
CA GLU A 211 -16.71 8.04 -18.07
C GLU A 211 -15.93 7.43 -16.89
N PHE A 212 -15.81 6.10 -16.85
CA PHE A 212 -15.00 5.37 -15.89
C PHE A 212 -13.71 4.89 -16.58
N ARG A 213 -12.58 5.43 -16.15
CA ARG A 213 -11.26 5.11 -16.70
C ARG A 213 -10.46 4.24 -15.76
N CYS A 214 -10.11 3.04 -16.19
CA CYS A 214 -9.37 2.05 -15.38
C CYS A 214 -7.93 1.94 -15.89
N VAL A 215 -6.97 2.38 -15.07
CA VAL A 215 -5.54 2.37 -15.37
C VAL A 215 -4.87 1.22 -14.63
N GLY A 216 -4.32 0.26 -15.37
CA GLY A 216 -3.63 -0.89 -14.81
C GLY A 216 -3.84 -2.18 -15.60
N THR A 217 -3.42 -3.29 -15.01
CA THR A 217 -3.62 -4.62 -15.61
C THR A 217 -5.08 -5.07 -15.52
N SER A 218 -5.53 -5.84 -16.52
CA SER A 218 -6.81 -6.54 -16.49
C SER A 218 -6.62 -7.97 -17.01
N ASP A 219 -7.39 -8.90 -16.51
CA ASP A 219 -7.46 -10.27 -17.03
C ASP A 219 -8.21 -10.39 -18.36
N GLY A 220 -8.70 -9.28 -18.86
CA GLY A 220 -9.51 -9.22 -20.09
C GLY A 220 -11.01 -9.51 -19.89
N ALA A 221 -11.40 -10.18 -18.82
CA ALA A 221 -12.79 -10.52 -18.55
C ALA A 221 -13.70 -9.28 -18.40
N VAL A 222 -13.18 -8.22 -17.77
CA VAL A 222 -13.90 -6.94 -17.64
C VAL A 222 -14.12 -6.27 -18.99
N VAL A 223 -13.12 -6.30 -19.86
CA VAL A 223 -13.20 -5.72 -21.21
C VAL A 223 -14.23 -6.49 -22.05
N GLU A 224 -14.19 -7.81 -22.00
CA GLU A 224 -15.13 -8.68 -22.69
C GLU A 224 -16.57 -8.49 -22.18
N TYR A 225 -16.73 -8.40 -20.86
CA TYR A 225 -18.03 -8.15 -20.25
C TYR A 225 -18.58 -6.77 -20.67
N ALA A 226 -17.78 -5.72 -20.62
CA ALA A 226 -18.19 -4.38 -21.02
C ALA A 226 -18.63 -4.34 -22.49
N ARG A 227 -17.88 -5.03 -23.37
CA ARG A 227 -18.21 -5.13 -24.80
C ARG A 227 -19.53 -5.88 -25.00
N SER A 228 -19.71 -7.05 -24.41
CA SER A 228 -20.90 -7.90 -24.58
C SER A 228 -22.18 -7.25 -24.02
N HIS A 229 -22.06 -6.32 -23.05
CA HIS A 229 -23.18 -5.60 -22.45
C HIS A 229 -23.31 -4.15 -22.94
N ASN A 230 -22.58 -3.79 -24.02
CA ASN A 230 -22.60 -2.45 -24.63
C ASN A 230 -22.35 -1.30 -23.65
N ILE A 231 -21.43 -1.49 -22.69
CA ILE A 231 -21.04 -0.46 -21.73
C ILE A 231 -19.96 0.43 -22.38
N GLN A 232 -20.39 1.57 -22.93
CA GLN A 232 -19.52 2.45 -23.74
C GLN A 232 -18.69 3.42 -22.90
N ASN A 233 -19.09 3.69 -21.67
CA ASN A 233 -18.46 4.65 -20.75
C ASN A 233 -17.49 4.00 -19.76
N LEU A 234 -17.03 2.77 -20.03
CA LEU A 234 -15.99 2.08 -19.27
C LEU A 234 -14.76 1.86 -20.17
N THR A 235 -13.69 2.56 -19.90
CA THR A 235 -12.43 2.48 -20.66
C THR A 235 -11.34 1.81 -19.81
N VAL A 236 -10.81 0.66 -20.28
CA VAL A 236 -9.63 0.03 -19.71
C VAL A 236 -8.39 0.53 -20.45
N VAL A 237 -7.66 1.46 -19.82
CA VAL A 237 -6.53 2.18 -20.42
C VAL A 237 -5.28 1.29 -20.56
N GLY A 238 -5.19 0.23 -19.72
CA GLY A 238 -3.98 -0.59 -19.61
C GLY A 238 -2.95 0.00 -18.63
N THR A 239 -1.76 -0.61 -18.61
CA THR A 239 -0.68 -0.17 -17.72
C THR A 239 -0.02 1.09 -18.23
N LYS A 240 0.21 2.04 -17.34
CA LYS A 240 0.96 3.27 -17.60
C LYS A 240 2.19 3.36 -16.70
N ASP A 241 3.18 4.11 -17.11
CA ASP A 241 4.26 4.53 -16.25
C ASP A 241 3.80 5.62 -15.25
N ARG A 242 4.68 6.07 -14.37
CA ARG A 242 4.34 7.08 -13.36
C ARG A 242 3.84 8.40 -13.97
N ALA A 243 4.44 8.83 -15.07
CA ALA A 243 4.03 10.07 -15.74
C ALA A 243 2.62 9.93 -16.33
N GLY A 244 2.35 8.81 -16.98
CA GLY A 244 1.03 8.51 -17.53
C GLY A 244 -0.05 8.31 -16.47
N VAL A 245 0.27 7.72 -15.31
CA VAL A 245 -0.66 7.66 -14.16
C VAL A 245 -0.97 9.06 -13.64
N LYS A 246 0.06 9.91 -13.49
CA LYS A 246 -0.12 11.31 -13.06
C LYS A 246 -1.03 12.08 -14.02
N GLU A 247 -0.85 11.89 -15.33
CA GLU A 247 -1.68 12.50 -16.35
C GLU A 247 -3.16 12.08 -16.24
N GLU A 248 -3.43 10.77 -16.06
CA GLU A 248 -4.80 10.26 -15.87
C GLU A 248 -5.45 10.83 -14.60
N LEU A 249 -4.70 10.93 -13.49
CA LEU A 249 -5.19 11.54 -12.26
C LEU A 249 -5.48 13.04 -12.44
N GLN A 250 -4.62 13.79 -13.15
CA GLN A 250 -4.82 15.22 -13.41
C GLN A 250 -6.03 15.50 -14.31
N ASN A 251 -6.38 14.56 -15.19
CA ASN A 251 -7.48 14.68 -16.13
C ASN A 251 -8.83 14.11 -15.62
N ALA A 252 -8.86 13.55 -14.42
CA ALA A 252 -10.08 13.03 -13.80
C ALA A 252 -10.78 14.09 -12.94
N ASP A 253 -12.03 13.85 -12.57
CA ASP A 253 -12.83 14.70 -11.68
C ASP A 253 -12.99 14.06 -10.29
N ALA A 254 -12.85 12.73 -10.19
CA ALA A 254 -12.87 11.97 -8.94
C ALA A 254 -12.08 10.66 -9.08
N PHE A 255 -11.69 10.12 -7.95
CA PHE A 255 -10.99 8.84 -7.83
C PHE A 255 -11.87 7.79 -7.17
N LEU A 256 -11.87 6.57 -7.72
CA LEU A 256 -12.63 5.45 -7.21
C LEU A 256 -11.71 4.32 -6.78
N PHE A 257 -11.89 3.79 -5.54
CA PHE A 257 -11.06 2.70 -5.04
C PHE A 257 -11.88 1.71 -4.21
N LEU A 258 -12.57 0.78 -4.89
CA LEU A 258 -13.53 -0.16 -4.30
C LEU A 258 -12.91 -1.51 -3.91
N THR A 259 -11.67 -1.50 -3.42
CA THR A 259 -10.93 -2.71 -3.06
C THR A 259 -11.52 -3.42 -1.82
N PHE A 260 -11.46 -4.74 -1.84
CA PHE A 260 -11.60 -5.63 -0.67
C PHE A 260 -10.52 -6.73 -0.69
N PHE A 261 -9.38 -6.40 -1.27
CA PHE A 261 -8.25 -7.31 -1.36
C PHE A 261 -7.59 -7.50 0.02
N ASP A 262 -7.50 -8.75 0.50
CA ASP A 262 -6.96 -9.08 1.82
C ASP A 262 -5.52 -8.56 2.05
N GLY A 263 -4.72 -8.49 0.98
CA GLY A 263 -3.34 -8.00 1.03
C GLY A 263 -3.18 -6.48 1.03
N GLU A 264 -4.29 -5.71 1.00
CA GLU A 264 -4.23 -4.26 1.06
C GLU A 264 -3.72 -3.79 2.43
N GLY A 265 -2.86 -2.79 2.43
CA GLY A 265 -2.36 -2.17 3.66
C GLY A 265 -2.65 -0.67 3.67
N PHE A 266 -1.81 0.11 2.98
CA PHE A 266 -1.95 1.54 2.74
C PHE A 266 -1.77 1.78 1.25
N SER A 267 -2.81 2.22 0.55
CA SER A 267 -2.83 2.30 -0.90
C SER A 267 -1.97 3.44 -1.44
N ASN A 268 -0.94 3.11 -2.23
CA ASN A 268 -0.17 4.12 -2.96
C ASN A 268 -1.04 4.86 -3.99
N ALA A 269 -1.93 4.14 -4.70
CA ALA A 269 -2.80 4.74 -5.70
C ALA A 269 -3.77 5.76 -5.10
N LEU A 270 -4.33 5.46 -3.91
CA LEU A 270 -5.16 6.41 -3.19
C LEU A 270 -4.36 7.63 -2.71
N THR A 271 -3.13 7.42 -2.20
CA THR A 271 -2.26 8.54 -1.80
C THR A 271 -1.90 9.42 -2.99
N GLU A 272 -1.60 8.82 -4.15
CA GLU A 272 -1.30 9.54 -5.40
C GLU A 272 -2.52 10.31 -5.91
N ALA A 273 -3.73 9.76 -5.80
CA ALA A 273 -4.98 10.44 -6.15
C ALA A 273 -5.27 11.64 -5.21
N MET A 274 -5.10 11.45 -3.89
CA MET A 274 -5.21 12.55 -2.91
C MET A 274 -4.16 13.63 -3.16
N ALA A 275 -2.92 13.23 -3.50
CA ALA A 275 -1.84 14.16 -3.84
C ALA A 275 -2.13 14.96 -5.12
N ALA A 276 -2.85 14.37 -6.08
CA ALA A 276 -3.35 15.07 -7.26
C ALA A 276 -4.56 15.96 -6.97
N GLY A 277 -5.11 15.93 -5.76
CA GLY A 277 -6.27 16.71 -5.34
C GLY A 277 -7.60 16.13 -5.80
N LEU A 278 -7.70 14.83 -6.02
CA LEU A 278 -8.98 14.21 -6.40
C LEU A 278 -9.85 13.95 -5.17
N PRO A 279 -11.16 14.29 -5.21
CA PRO A 279 -12.16 13.71 -4.33
C PRO A 279 -12.21 12.21 -4.50
N CYS A 280 -12.29 11.46 -3.39
CA CYS A 280 -12.16 10.01 -3.41
C CYS A 280 -13.44 9.31 -2.95
N VAL A 281 -13.85 8.24 -3.66
CA VAL A 281 -14.86 7.30 -3.18
C VAL A 281 -14.16 5.96 -2.96
N VAL A 282 -14.13 5.51 -1.70
CA VAL A 282 -13.34 4.35 -1.29
C VAL A 282 -14.18 3.38 -0.46
N THR A 283 -13.81 2.11 -0.46
CA THR A 283 -14.43 1.14 0.46
C THR A 283 -13.86 1.26 1.88
N ASP A 284 -14.68 0.94 2.89
CA ASP A 284 -14.23 0.71 4.27
C ASP A 284 -13.41 -0.59 4.34
N TRP A 285 -12.16 -0.49 3.90
CA TRP A 285 -11.22 -1.60 3.83
C TRP A 285 -9.79 -1.15 4.05
N ALA A 286 -9.01 -1.92 4.83
CA ALA A 286 -7.60 -1.64 5.11
C ALA A 286 -7.39 -0.24 5.73
N ALA A 287 -6.54 0.60 5.13
CA ALA A 287 -6.27 1.97 5.57
C ALA A 287 -7.21 3.01 4.94
N ASN A 288 -8.15 2.62 4.09
CA ASN A 288 -8.93 3.62 3.31
C ASN A 288 -9.68 4.60 4.22
N ALA A 289 -10.32 4.10 5.30
CA ALA A 289 -11.01 4.93 6.28
C ALA A 289 -10.05 5.77 7.16
N ASP A 290 -8.78 5.33 7.32
CA ASP A 290 -7.74 6.16 7.98
C ASP A 290 -7.28 7.31 7.05
N MET A 291 -7.32 7.05 5.73
CA MET A 291 -6.81 7.99 4.72
C MET A 291 -7.84 9.05 4.34
N ILE A 292 -9.11 8.69 4.21
CA ILE A 292 -10.18 9.60 3.77
C ILE A 292 -10.98 10.08 4.97
N ASP A 293 -11.01 11.40 5.16
CA ASP A 293 -11.91 12.04 6.10
C ASP A 293 -13.30 12.15 5.44
N GLU A 294 -14.24 11.37 5.99
CA GLU A 294 -15.60 11.24 5.45
C GLU A 294 -16.30 12.62 5.35
N GLY A 295 -16.76 12.98 4.16
CA GLY A 295 -17.43 14.25 3.91
C GLY A 295 -16.51 15.48 3.81
N GLU A 296 -15.17 15.32 3.90
CA GLU A 296 -14.19 16.40 3.78
C GLU A 296 -13.20 16.16 2.61
N GLY A 297 -12.77 14.91 2.40
CA GLY A 297 -11.86 14.51 1.32
C GLY A 297 -12.47 13.50 0.35
N GLY A 298 -13.61 12.92 0.71
CA GLY A 298 -14.28 11.89 -0.06
C GLY A 298 -15.38 11.19 0.72
N TYR A 299 -15.75 10.00 0.24
CA TYR A 299 -16.75 9.13 0.87
C TYR A 299 -16.20 7.72 1.07
N VAL A 300 -16.49 7.15 2.25
CA VAL A 300 -16.16 5.78 2.61
C VAL A 300 -17.44 4.94 2.52
N VAL A 301 -17.46 3.92 1.67
CA VAL A 301 -18.64 3.10 1.41
C VAL A 301 -18.43 1.64 1.82
N PRO A 302 -19.48 0.87 2.10
CA PRO A 302 -19.33 -0.56 2.39
C PRO A 302 -18.70 -1.31 1.22
N VAL A 303 -17.94 -2.37 1.53
CA VAL A 303 -17.38 -3.27 0.51
C VAL A 303 -18.50 -3.98 -0.26
N ARG A 304 -18.31 -4.17 -1.58
CA ARG A 304 -19.27 -4.86 -2.47
C ARG A 304 -20.63 -4.16 -2.57
N ASP A 305 -20.71 -2.89 -2.22
CA ASP A 305 -21.94 -2.09 -2.35
C ASP A 305 -21.79 -1.07 -3.48
N ALA A 306 -22.10 -1.53 -4.71
CA ALA A 306 -22.05 -0.68 -5.89
C ALA A 306 -23.07 0.47 -5.82
N ARG A 307 -24.21 0.27 -5.15
CA ARG A 307 -25.24 1.30 -4.99
C ARG A 307 -24.76 2.43 -4.11
N ALA A 308 -24.21 2.13 -2.92
CA ALA A 308 -23.63 3.15 -2.06
C ALA A 308 -22.48 3.90 -2.76
N ALA A 309 -21.65 3.20 -3.54
CA ALA A 309 -20.58 3.82 -4.31
C ALA A 309 -21.14 4.73 -5.43
N SER A 310 -22.21 4.32 -6.13
CA SER A 310 -22.90 5.14 -7.14
C SER A 310 -23.48 6.41 -6.53
N GLU A 311 -24.18 6.29 -5.39
CA GLU A 311 -24.75 7.43 -4.66
C GLU A 311 -23.64 8.39 -4.19
N ALA A 312 -22.49 7.88 -3.73
CA ALA A 312 -21.34 8.69 -3.33
C ALA A 312 -20.72 9.44 -4.53
N VAL A 313 -20.55 8.76 -5.67
CA VAL A 313 -20.07 9.38 -6.92
C VAL A 313 -21.03 10.50 -7.36
N ARG A 314 -22.34 10.27 -7.30
CA ARG A 314 -23.35 11.29 -7.68
C ARG A 314 -23.33 12.53 -6.77
N LYS A 315 -23.02 12.41 -5.48
CA LYS A 315 -22.80 13.57 -4.60
C LYS A 315 -21.66 14.46 -5.07
N LEU A 316 -20.65 13.90 -5.75
CA LEU A 316 -19.54 14.67 -6.32
C LEU A 316 -19.93 15.43 -7.61
N ALA A 317 -21.20 15.48 -8.01
CA ALA A 317 -21.67 16.31 -9.12
C ALA A 317 -21.47 17.82 -8.84
N SER A 318 -21.53 18.28 -7.56
CA SER A 318 -21.25 19.68 -7.21
C SER A 318 -19.75 20.01 -7.41
N PRO A 319 -19.44 21.03 -8.24
CA PRO A 319 -18.05 21.49 -8.39
C PRO A 319 -17.50 22.11 -7.10
N GLU A 320 -18.33 22.80 -6.31
CA GLU A 320 -17.92 23.40 -5.04
C GLU A 320 -17.49 22.34 -4.03
N LEU A 321 -18.22 21.22 -3.98
CA LEU A 321 -17.88 20.10 -3.11
C LEU A 321 -16.57 19.43 -3.55
N ARG A 322 -16.37 19.26 -4.87
CA ARG A 322 -15.12 18.71 -5.40
C ARG A 322 -13.93 19.63 -5.12
N GLU A 323 -14.11 20.95 -5.20
CA GLU A 323 -13.05 21.90 -4.85
C GLU A 323 -12.70 21.82 -3.36
N GLN A 324 -13.68 21.77 -2.48
CA GLN A 324 -13.48 21.62 -1.04
C GLN A 324 -12.70 20.36 -0.72
N PHE A 325 -13.13 19.21 -1.27
CA PHE A 325 -12.48 17.91 -1.05
C PHE A 325 -11.07 17.88 -1.64
N SER A 326 -10.88 18.48 -2.81
CA SER A 326 -9.57 18.62 -3.45
C SER A 326 -8.57 19.33 -2.54
N GLN A 327 -8.93 20.49 -2.06
CA GLN A 327 -8.08 21.28 -1.17
C GLN A 327 -7.79 20.56 0.15
N HIS A 328 -8.78 19.84 0.70
CA HIS A 328 -8.61 19.06 1.91
C HIS A 328 -7.59 17.93 1.70
N ASN A 329 -7.73 17.14 0.63
CA ASN A 329 -6.85 16.01 0.31
C ASN A 329 -5.40 16.48 0.09
N ILE A 330 -5.20 17.57 -0.66
CA ILE A 330 -3.86 18.14 -0.87
C ILE A 330 -3.23 18.55 0.48
N ARG A 331 -3.99 19.26 1.35
CA ARG A 331 -3.49 19.66 2.68
C ARG A 331 -3.14 18.44 3.55
N LYS A 332 -4.00 17.43 3.58
CA LYS A 332 -3.77 16.19 4.34
C LYS A 332 -2.50 15.48 3.88
N VAL A 333 -2.31 15.33 2.57
CA VAL A 333 -1.10 14.72 2.02
C VAL A 333 0.15 15.53 2.36
N LYS A 334 0.12 16.85 2.19
CA LYS A 334 1.24 17.75 2.55
C LYS A 334 1.63 17.68 4.02
N SER A 335 0.67 17.47 4.92
CA SER A 335 0.94 17.42 6.36
C SER A 335 1.30 16.02 6.89
N GLN A 336 0.74 14.94 6.30
CA GLN A 336 0.81 13.61 6.89
C GLN A 336 1.51 12.57 6.03
N TYR A 337 1.48 12.69 4.69
CA TYR A 337 1.91 11.63 3.76
C TYR A 337 3.02 12.08 2.81
N VAL A 338 3.66 13.22 3.09
CA VAL A 338 4.82 13.69 2.34
C VAL A 338 6.10 13.02 2.83
N GLU A 339 7.10 12.85 1.95
CA GLU A 339 8.37 12.18 2.23
C GLU A 339 8.99 12.63 3.56
N LYS A 340 9.15 13.94 3.77
CA LYS A 340 9.79 14.46 4.98
C LYS A 340 9.05 14.04 6.24
N ALA A 341 7.72 14.26 6.30
CA ALA A 341 6.92 13.98 7.50
C ALA A 341 6.94 12.49 7.88
N VAL A 342 6.94 11.59 6.90
CA VAL A 342 6.94 10.15 7.15
C VAL A 342 8.34 9.61 7.42
N VAL A 343 9.36 10.11 6.74
CA VAL A 343 10.76 9.70 6.98
C VAL A 343 11.20 10.11 8.38
N ASP A 344 10.82 11.29 8.86
CA ASP A 344 11.10 11.74 10.23
C ASP A 344 10.48 10.74 11.24
N GLN A 345 9.27 10.22 11.01
CA GLN A 345 8.66 9.18 11.88
C GLN A 345 9.45 7.87 11.87
N TYR A 346 10.04 7.46 10.73
CA TYR A 346 10.95 6.29 10.69
C TYR A 346 12.21 6.53 11.51
N VAL A 347 12.84 7.70 11.41
CA VAL A 347 14.03 8.06 12.19
C VAL A 347 13.72 8.02 13.67
N ASP A 348 12.64 8.68 14.09
CA ASP A 348 12.20 8.70 15.49
C ASP A 348 11.96 7.28 16.04
N ALA A 349 11.31 6.42 15.23
CA ALA A 349 11.06 5.03 15.63
C ALA A 349 12.34 4.20 15.74
N TYR A 350 13.32 4.40 14.85
CA TYR A 350 14.63 3.74 14.93
C TYR A 350 15.40 4.21 16.17
N GLU A 351 15.45 5.51 16.43
CA GLU A 351 16.10 6.06 17.61
C GLU A 351 15.45 5.61 18.91
N ALA A 352 14.12 5.61 18.97
CA ALA A 352 13.37 5.09 20.11
C ALA A 352 13.70 3.61 20.36
N CYS A 353 13.75 2.80 19.29
CA CYS A 353 14.12 1.39 19.35
C CYS A 353 15.55 1.17 19.88
N LEU A 354 16.49 2.05 19.54
CA LEU A 354 17.89 1.97 20.01
C LEU A 354 18.06 2.36 21.47
N ARG A 355 17.17 3.21 22.01
CA ARG A 355 17.18 3.63 23.42
C ARG A 355 16.58 2.58 24.37
N MET A 356 15.80 1.65 23.92
CA MET A 356 15.29 0.48 24.68
C MET A 356 16.35 -0.60 24.87
#